data_12af10c6a04d663752a1be8ba2e2a964
#
_entry.id   12af10c6a04d663752a1be8ba2e2a964
#
_cell.length_a   1.000
_cell.length_b   1.000
_cell.length_c   1.000
_cell.angle_alpha   90.00
_cell.angle_beta   90.00
_cell.angle_gamma   90.00
#
_symmetry.space_group_name_H-M   'P 1'
#
loop_
_entity.id
_entity.type
_entity.pdbx_description
1 polymer ?
#
loop_
_entity_poly.entity_id
_entity_poly.type
_entity_poly.pdbx_seq_one_letter_code
_entity_poly.pdbx_strand_id
1 'polypeptide(L)'
;GINETDKFLSSNLNLNNRTILKVAFDDNISRFKENLDYEFCKVLIGDLMHGNMSFAKRFGKVSFISIRKWFSEGAARFLAYGWDIEMDNIIRDYFLTNNKKSINKITENKAGFIGQSIWNYISITYGKNTISNIINLTKLLRNPEKAIASSLGINFNSLINNWSDFYNANINEEFNRTTIKSTLESTEKYDNIIDLKVDPENEYILFSSIKKNYKKLILFNKNSKKVKVIDKSKD
;
A
#
# COMPACT_ATOMS: atom_id res chain seq x y z
N GLY A 1 17.32 -12.70 2.03
CA GLY A 1 17.97 -12.27 0.81
C GLY A 1 16.96 -11.54 -0.06
N ILE A 2 17.17 -10.25 -0.27
CA ILE A 2 16.41 -9.46 -1.26
C ILE A 2 16.93 -9.95 -2.62
N ASN A 3 16.05 -10.55 -3.41
CA ASN A 3 16.37 -11.11 -4.71
C ASN A 3 16.94 -10.02 -5.63
N GLU A 4 18.05 -10.31 -6.32
CA GLU A 4 18.67 -9.45 -7.32
C GLU A 4 17.73 -9.08 -8.49
N THR A 5 16.63 -9.78 -8.66
CA THR A 5 15.56 -9.49 -9.64
C THR A 5 14.87 -8.16 -9.41
N ASP A 6 14.77 -7.66 -8.18
CA ASP A 6 14.14 -6.37 -7.88
C ASP A 6 14.97 -5.15 -8.33
N LYS A 7 16.26 -5.33 -8.59
CA LYS A 7 17.14 -4.27 -9.11
C LYS A 7 16.98 -3.98 -10.60
N PHE A 8 16.40 -4.88 -11.38
CA PHE A 8 16.21 -4.71 -12.82
C PHE A 8 14.91 -3.98 -13.21
N LEU A 9 14.02 -3.74 -12.26
CA LEU A 9 12.66 -3.23 -12.52
C LEU A 9 12.56 -1.72 -12.75
N SER A 10 13.62 -0.93 -12.69
CA SER A 10 13.49 0.53 -12.77
C SER A 10 14.64 1.26 -13.46
N SER A 11 15.07 0.81 -14.64
CA SER A 11 15.98 1.62 -15.45
C SER A 11 15.24 2.21 -16.65
N ASN A 12 14.68 3.40 -16.49
CA ASN A 12 14.27 4.24 -17.61
C ASN A 12 15.55 4.76 -18.29
N LEU A 13 15.93 4.17 -19.41
CA LEU A 13 17.02 4.66 -20.24
C LEU A 13 16.46 5.69 -21.24
N ASN A 14 16.88 6.93 -21.10
CA ASN A 14 16.62 7.98 -22.07
C ASN A 14 17.70 7.91 -23.17
N LEU A 15 17.38 7.29 -24.29
CA LEU A 15 18.20 7.28 -25.49
C LEU A 15 17.57 8.21 -26.54
N ASN A 16 18.25 9.26 -26.91
CA ASN A 16 17.85 10.18 -28.00
C ASN A 16 16.40 10.73 -27.91
N ASN A 17 16.02 11.31 -26.76
CA ASN A 17 14.67 11.82 -26.52
C ASN A 17 13.53 10.78 -26.55
N ARG A 18 13.82 9.50 -26.48
CA ARG A 18 12.83 8.44 -26.39
C ARG A 18 12.90 7.79 -25.00
N THR A 19 11.76 7.65 -24.35
CA THR A 19 11.63 6.91 -23.11
C THR A 19 11.48 5.43 -23.45
N ILE A 20 12.42 4.61 -23.00
CA ILE A 20 12.36 3.16 -23.17
C ILE A 20 11.87 2.56 -21.85
N LEU A 21 10.76 1.83 -21.92
CA LEU A 21 10.19 1.10 -20.80
C LEU A 21 10.76 -0.31 -20.79
N LYS A 22 11.41 -0.70 -19.69
CA LYS A 22 11.87 -2.06 -19.47
C LYS A 22 11.03 -2.68 -18.37
N VAL A 23 10.30 -3.72 -18.70
CA VAL A 23 9.46 -4.48 -17.76
C VAL A 23 9.92 -5.92 -17.76
N ALA A 24 10.18 -6.48 -16.58
CA ALA A 24 10.54 -7.89 -16.45
C ALA A 24 9.33 -8.77 -16.74
N PHE A 25 9.56 -9.89 -17.43
CA PHE A 25 8.57 -10.93 -17.64
C PHE A 25 8.93 -12.14 -16.77
N ASP A 26 7.99 -12.55 -15.90
CA ASP A 26 8.16 -13.65 -14.93
C ASP A 26 7.29 -14.87 -15.28
N ASP A 27 7.10 -15.16 -16.58
CA ASP A 27 6.28 -16.23 -17.12
C ASP A 27 4.77 -16.12 -16.77
N ASN A 28 4.35 -14.99 -16.19
CA ASN A 28 2.94 -14.70 -15.89
C ASN A 28 2.47 -13.47 -16.66
N ILE A 29 1.63 -13.71 -17.68
CA ILE A 29 1.12 -12.67 -18.59
C ILE A 29 0.28 -11.62 -17.84
N SER A 30 -0.56 -12.04 -16.88
CA SER A 30 -1.41 -11.11 -16.12
C SER A 30 -0.56 -10.17 -15.28
N ARG A 31 0.42 -10.70 -14.54
CA ARG A 31 1.35 -9.92 -13.75
C ARG A 31 2.22 -9.00 -14.61
N PHE A 32 2.68 -9.51 -15.76
CA PHE A 32 3.43 -8.69 -16.72
C PHE A 32 2.61 -7.49 -17.20
N LYS A 33 1.33 -7.70 -17.52
CA LYS A 33 0.43 -6.62 -17.94
C LYS A 33 0.24 -5.59 -16.85
N GLU A 34 -0.01 -6.01 -15.62
CA GLU A 34 -0.14 -5.11 -14.46
C GLU A 34 1.13 -4.29 -14.22
N ASN A 35 2.30 -4.94 -14.28
CA ASN A 35 3.59 -4.26 -14.16
C ASN A 35 3.83 -3.27 -15.30
N LEU A 36 3.44 -3.62 -16.52
CA LEU A 36 3.53 -2.74 -17.69
C LEU A 36 2.65 -1.51 -17.51
N ASP A 37 1.40 -1.69 -17.09
CA ASP A 37 0.46 -0.60 -16.84
C ASP A 37 0.99 0.35 -15.74
N TYR A 38 1.56 -0.21 -14.67
CA TYR A 38 2.17 0.59 -13.60
C TYR A 38 3.38 1.40 -14.06
N GLU A 39 4.34 0.77 -14.74
CA GLU A 39 5.53 1.47 -15.23
C GLU A 39 5.15 2.53 -16.29
N PHE A 40 4.14 2.25 -17.13
CA PHE A 40 3.61 3.24 -18.06
C PHE A 40 3.00 4.44 -17.34
N CYS A 41 2.14 4.21 -16.34
CA CYS A 41 1.55 5.28 -15.52
C CYS A 41 2.63 6.10 -14.80
N LYS A 42 3.68 5.45 -14.30
CA LYS A 42 4.80 6.10 -13.62
C LYS A 42 5.57 7.05 -14.55
N VAL A 43 5.85 6.60 -15.79
CA VAL A 43 6.48 7.44 -16.81
C VAL A 43 5.57 8.60 -17.20
N LEU A 44 4.29 8.32 -17.45
CA LEU A 44 3.31 9.34 -17.83
C LEU A 44 3.21 10.46 -16.78
N ILE A 45 3.09 10.08 -15.49
CA ILE A 45 3.06 11.05 -14.39
C ILE A 45 4.36 11.83 -14.31
N GLY A 46 5.50 11.13 -14.47
CA GLY A 46 6.82 11.77 -14.51
C GLY A 46 6.91 12.83 -15.63
N ASP A 47 6.49 12.49 -16.83
CA ASP A 47 6.49 13.42 -17.98
C ASP A 47 5.51 14.58 -17.78
N LEU A 48 4.33 14.31 -17.24
CA LEU A 48 3.36 15.38 -16.92
C LEU A 48 3.91 16.36 -15.89
N MET A 49 4.64 15.87 -14.88
CA MET A 49 5.17 16.70 -13.80
C MET A 49 6.43 17.46 -14.18
N HIS A 50 7.34 16.82 -14.92
CA HIS A 50 8.66 17.37 -15.22
C HIS A 50 8.74 18.02 -16.61
N GLY A 51 7.80 17.74 -17.50
CA GLY A 51 7.78 18.19 -18.88
C GLY A 51 8.96 17.61 -19.68
N ASN A 52 9.16 18.12 -20.91
CA ASN A 52 10.29 17.71 -21.74
C ASN A 52 11.61 18.17 -21.12
N MET A 53 12.22 17.31 -20.30
CA MET A 53 13.48 17.60 -19.58
C MET A 53 14.64 18.02 -20.50
N SER A 54 14.58 17.66 -21.80
CA SER A 54 15.57 18.10 -22.80
C SER A 54 15.62 19.62 -22.98
N PHE A 55 14.49 20.30 -22.87
CA PHE A 55 14.43 21.76 -22.95
C PHE A 55 14.96 22.42 -21.67
N ALA A 56 14.61 21.83 -20.53
CA ALA A 56 14.98 22.34 -19.22
C ALA A 56 16.48 22.26 -18.91
N LYS A 57 17.14 21.19 -19.34
CA LYS A 57 18.61 21.02 -19.21
C LYS A 57 19.40 22.05 -20.02
N ARG A 58 18.86 22.55 -21.15
CA ARG A 58 19.55 23.54 -21.99
C ARG A 58 19.60 24.94 -21.37
N PHE A 59 18.67 25.29 -20.49
CA PHE A 59 18.55 26.67 -19.97
C PHE A 59 18.97 26.86 -18.52
N GLY A 60 19.50 25.82 -17.84
CA GLY A 60 20.14 25.94 -16.53
C GLY A 60 19.28 26.47 -15.37
N LYS A 61 17.99 26.73 -15.59
CA LYS A 61 17.08 27.35 -14.61
C LYS A 61 15.82 26.52 -14.43
N VAL A 62 15.94 25.24 -14.10
CA VAL A 62 14.75 24.47 -13.75
C VAL A 62 14.77 24.20 -12.27
N SER A 63 13.88 24.86 -11.57
CA SER A 63 13.48 24.48 -10.23
C SER A 63 12.84 23.10 -10.30
N PHE A 64 13.59 22.07 -9.90
CA PHE A 64 13.06 20.70 -9.84
C PHE A 64 11.90 20.70 -8.86
N ILE A 65 10.72 20.25 -9.30
CA ILE A 65 9.63 20.00 -8.38
C ILE A 65 10.06 18.79 -7.56
N SER A 66 10.30 19.00 -6.27
CA SER A 66 10.48 17.89 -5.35
C SER A 66 9.11 17.27 -5.08
N ILE A 67 8.73 16.32 -5.93
CA ILE A 67 7.48 15.58 -5.75
C ILE A 67 7.75 14.42 -4.81
N ARG A 68 7.00 14.37 -3.72
CA ARG A 68 7.11 13.28 -2.74
C ARG A 68 6.64 11.96 -3.37
N LYS A 69 7.30 10.86 -3.04
CA LYS A 69 6.99 9.53 -3.59
C LYS A 69 5.52 9.13 -3.39
N TRP A 70 4.91 9.44 -2.24
CA TRP A 70 3.50 9.13 -2.02
C TRP A 70 2.58 9.73 -3.09
N PHE A 71 2.92 10.91 -3.59
CA PHE A 71 2.11 11.57 -4.62
C PHE A 71 2.28 10.90 -5.98
N SER A 72 3.51 10.81 -6.50
CA SER A 72 3.78 10.29 -7.86
C SER A 72 3.59 8.78 -7.96
N GLU A 73 4.21 8.01 -7.07
CA GLU A 73 4.07 6.55 -7.06
C GLU A 73 2.66 6.11 -6.66
N GLY A 74 2.05 6.81 -5.68
CA GLY A 74 0.68 6.54 -5.27
C GLY A 74 -0.32 6.79 -6.40
N ALA A 75 -0.18 7.86 -7.16
CA ALA A 75 -1.00 8.13 -8.33
C ALA A 75 -0.79 7.07 -9.43
N ALA A 76 0.46 6.68 -9.71
CA ALA A 76 0.77 5.66 -10.69
C ALA A 76 0.13 4.30 -10.31
N ARG A 77 0.26 3.90 -9.04
CA ARG A 77 -0.37 2.68 -8.53
C ARG A 77 -1.89 2.74 -8.61
N PHE A 78 -2.49 3.86 -8.19
CA PHE A 78 -3.94 3.99 -8.24
C PHE A 78 -4.49 3.95 -9.67
N LEU A 79 -3.81 4.57 -10.62
CA LEU A 79 -4.23 4.57 -12.03
C LEU A 79 -4.04 3.20 -12.69
N ALA A 80 -2.98 2.46 -12.33
CA ALA A 80 -2.68 1.15 -12.91
C ALA A 80 -3.50 0.01 -12.28
N TYR A 81 -3.59 -0.02 -10.96
CA TYR A 81 -4.18 -1.15 -10.21
C TYR A 81 -5.58 -0.86 -9.66
N GLY A 82 -5.95 0.43 -9.57
CA GLY A 82 -7.21 0.82 -8.91
C GLY A 82 -7.18 0.58 -7.41
N TRP A 83 -8.26 -0.02 -6.90
CA TRP A 83 -8.43 -0.38 -5.50
C TRP A 83 -9.01 -1.79 -5.39
N ASP A 84 -8.43 -2.62 -4.55
CA ASP A 84 -8.82 -4.01 -4.35
C ASP A 84 -8.74 -4.43 -2.86
N ILE A 85 -9.09 -5.69 -2.59
CA ILE A 85 -9.09 -6.28 -1.25
C ILE A 85 -7.67 -6.35 -0.66
N GLU A 86 -6.65 -6.55 -1.49
CA GLU A 86 -5.26 -6.59 -1.02
C GLU A 86 -4.85 -5.22 -0.48
N MET A 87 -5.22 -4.15 -1.18
CA MET A 87 -5.00 -2.78 -0.71
C MET A 87 -5.77 -2.46 0.57
N ASP A 88 -7.01 -2.94 0.71
CA ASP A 88 -7.77 -2.80 1.96
C ASP A 88 -7.02 -3.45 3.13
N ASN A 89 -6.48 -4.64 2.95
CA ASN A 89 -5.72 -5.35 3.98
C ASN A 89 -4.42 -4.62 4.34
N ILE A 90 -3.68 -4.13 3.34
CA ILE A 90 -2.42 -3.37 3.55
C ILE A 90 -2.70 -2.08 4.36
N ILE A 91 -3.75 -1.36 4.02
CA ILE A 91 -4.10 -0.11 4.70
C ILE A 91 -4.66 -0.38 6.09
N ARG A 92 -5.45 -1.43 6.27
CA ARG A 92 -5.90 -1.89 7.58
C ARG A 92 -4.72 -2.20 8.51
N ASP A 93 -3.77 -3.00 8.05
CA ASP A 93 -2.56 -3.31 8.82
C ASP A 93 -1.76 -2.03 9.15
N TYR A 94 -1.65 -1.12 8.20
CA TYR A 94 -0.98 0.15 8.43
C TYR A 94 -1.63 0.94 9.57
N PHE A 95 -2.95 1.09 9.61
CA PHE A 95 -3.65 1.86 10.64
C PHE A 95 -3.65 1.15 12.00
N LEU A 96 -3.71 -0.18 12.02
CA LEU A 96 -3.66 -0.98 13.24
C LEU A 96 -2.26 -0.97 13.90
N THR A 97 -1.20 -0.92 13.09
CA THR A 97 0.18 -1.01 13.60
C THR A 97 0.86 0.34 13.80
N ASN A 98 0.41 1.39 13.08
CA ASN A 98 1.07 2.70 13.09
C ASN A 98 0.16 3.76 13.71
N ASN A 99 0.18 3.86 15.04
CA ASN A 99 -0.48 4.96 15.73
C ASN A 99 0.10 6.32 15.28
N LYS A 100 -0.62 7.03 14.39
CA LYS A 100 -0.43 8.47 14.04
C LYS A 100 0.97 8.88 13.55
N LYS A 101 1.67 8.08 12.77
CA LYS A 101 2.88 8.56 12.12
C LYS A 101 2.52 9.57 11.02
N SER A 102 3.13 10.74 11.08
CA SER A 102 3.01 11.75 10.04
C SER A 102 3.37 11.16 8.67
N ILE A 103 2.58 11.47 7.63
CA ILE A 103 2.84 11.05 6.24
C ILE A 103 4.26 11.41 5.76
N ASN A 104 4.87 12.41 6.37
CA ASN A 104 6.24 12.83 6.09
C ASN A 104 7.30 11.86 6.63
N LYS A 105 6.93 10.94 7.52
CA LYS A 105 7.81 9.92 8.12
C LYS A 105 7.56 8.51 7.55
N ILE A 106 6.76 8.40 6.50
CA ILE A 106 6.51 7.12 5.83
C ILE A 106 7.79 6.69 5.14
N THR A 107 8.23 5.46 5.43
CA THR A 107 9.40 4.87 4.76
C THR A 107 9.14 4.80 3.25
N GLU A 108 10.21 4.99 2.45
CA GLU A 108 10.12 4.99 0.99
C GLU A 108 9.38 3.78 0.42
N ASN A 109 9.57 2.60 1.01
CA ASN A 109 8.94 1.35 0.56
C ASN A 109 7.41 1.32 0.76
N LYS A 110 6.87 2.07 1.72
CA LYS A 110 5.42 2.15 1.99
C LYS A 110 4.74 3.35 1.32
N ALA A 111 5.53 4.30 0.82
CA ALA A 111 5.01 5.56 0.29
C ALA A 111 4.05 5.37 -0.90
N GLY A 112 4.32 4.42 -1.79
CA GLY A 112 3.46 4.10 -2.93
C GLY A 112 2.09 3.57 -2.50
N PHE A 113 2.03 2.62 -1.55
CA PHE A 113 0.77 2.05 -1.05
C PHE A 113 -0.07 3.09 -0.28
N ILE A 114 0.59 3.84 0.62
CA ILE A 114 -0.09 4.92 1.35
C ILE A 114 -0.60 5.99 0.37
N GLY A 115 0.22 6.36 -0.61
CA GLY A 115 -0.19 7.28 -1.67
C GLY A 115 -1.39 6.76 -2.47
N GLN A 116 -1.41 5.49 -2.85
CA GLN A 116 -2.54 4.85 -3.54
C GLN A 116 -3.83 4.97 -2.73
N SER A 117 -3.77 4.78 -1.40
CA SER A 117 -4.94 4.95 -0.53
C SER A 117 -5.43 6.41 -0.43
N ILE A 118 -4.52 7.38 -0.45
CA ILE A 118 -4.89 8.80 -0.47
C ILE A 118 -5.59 9.14 -1.80
N TRP A 119 -5.08 8.66 -2.92
CA TRP A 119 -5.70 8.85 -4.23
C TRP A 119 -7.05 8.15 -4.33
N ASN A 120 -7.20 6.95 -3.75
CA ASN A 120 -8.48 6.27 -3.63
C ASN A 120 -9.49 7.09 -2.82
N TYR A 121 -9.08 7.59 -1.66
CA TYR A 121 -9.92 8.47 -0.83
C TYR A 121 -10.37 9.72 -1.61
N ILE A 122 -9.45 10.39 -2.32
CA ILE A 122 -9.77 11.54 -3.16
C ILE A 122 -10.79 11.15 -4.24
N SER A 123 -10.60 10.01 -4.89
CA SER A 123 -11.49 9.51 -5.93
C SER A 123 -12.91 9.24 -5.43
N ILE A 124 -13.02 8.63 -4.25
CA ILE A 124 -14.32 8.30 -3.64
C ILE A 124 -15.04 9.57 -3.16
N THR A 125 -14.31 10.46 -2.49
CA THR A 125 -14.90 11.61 -1.80
C THR A 125 -15.17 12.79 -2.73
N TYR A 126 -14.25 13.04 -3.67
CA TYR A 126 -14.28 14.23 -4.54
C TYR A 126 -14.52 13.90 -6.02
N GLY A 127 -14.59 12.59 -6.36
CA GLY A 127 -14.81 12.12 -7.72
C GLY A 127 -13.52 11.90 -8.52
N LYS A 128 -13.58 10.98 -9.50
CA LYS A 128 -12.43 10.54 -10.30
C LYS A 128 -11.78 11.69 -11.11
N ASN A 129 -12.56 12.63 -11.60
CA ASN A 129 -12.05 13.74 -12.40
C ASN A 129 -11.13 14.68 -11.62
N THR A 130 -11.26 14.71 -10.29
CA THR A 130 -10.42 15.51 -9.40
C THR A 130 -8.95 15.10 -9.45
N ILE A 131 -8.67 13.83 -9.72
CA ILE A 131 -7.30 13.31 -9.87
C ILE A 131 -6.58 14.04 -11.01
N SER A 132 -7.21 14.08 -12.19
CA SER A 132 -6.65 14.78 -13.36
C SER A 132 -6.44 16.26 -13.08
N ASN A 133 -7.39 16.90 -12.38
CA ASN A 133 -7.29 18.32 -12.01
C ASN A 133 -6.10 18.57 -11.09
N ILE A 134 -5.92 17.76 -10.04
CA ILE A 134 -4.78 17.88 -9.10
C ILE A 134 -3.46 17.70 -9.86
N ILE A 135 -3.36 16.69 -10.72
CA ILE A 135 -2.15 16.42 -11.50
C ILE A 135 -1.82 17.60 -12.41
N ASN A 136 -2.81 18.11 -13.15
CA ASN A 136 -2.62 19.26 -14.05
C ASN A 136 -2.25 20.52 -13.28
N LEU A 137 -2.93 20.81 -12.16
CA LEU A 137 -2.61 21.97 -11.33
C LEU A 137 -1.24 21.84 -10.68
N THR A 138 -0.81 20.63 -10.30
CA THR A 138 0.54 20.39 -9.77
C THR A 138 1.60 20.76 -10.80
N LYS A 139 1.39 20.44 -12.08
CA LYS A 139 2.26 20.85 -13.17
C LYS A 139 2.34 22.39 -13.31
N LEU A 140 1.20 23.06 -13.23
CA LEU A 140 1.13 24.53 -13.36
C LEU A 140 1.72 25.25 -12.15
N LEU A 141 1.31 24.87 -10.95
CA LEU A 141 1.67 25.52 -9.69
C LEU A 141 3.04 25.10 -9.17
N ARG A 142 3.62 24.04 -9.75
CA ARG A 142 4.89 23.45 -9.28
C ARG A 142 4.86 23.05 -7.80
N ASN A 143 3.68 22.81 -7.24
CA ASN A 143 3.49 22.48 -5.82
C ASN A 143 2.25 21.61 -5.64
N PRO A 144 2.43 20.32 -5.26
CA PRO A 144 1.33 19.37 -5.05
C PRO A 144 0.34 19.81 -3.97
N GLU A 145 0.83 20.37 -2.86
CA GLU A 145 -0.02 20.78 -1.73
C GLU A 145 -0.93 21.96 -2.11
N LYS A 146 -0.40 22.92 -2.88
CA LYS A 146 -1.20 24.02 -3.44
C LYS A 146 -2.22 23.53 -4.47
N ALA A 147 -1.82 22.58 -5.31
CA ALA A 147 -2.73 21.99 -6.30
C ALA A 147 -3.90 21.26 -5.63
N ILE A 148 -3.61 20.50 -4.58
CA ILE A 148 -4.63 19.84 -3.75
C ILE A 148 -5.57 20.89 -3.14
N ALA A 149 -5.02 21.91 -2.49
CA ALA A 149 -5.82 22.95 -1.87
C ALA A 149 -6.73 23.66 -2.88
N SER A 150 -6.21 23.98 -4.06
CA SER A 150 -6.99 24.63 -5.11
C SER A 150 -8.06 23.71 -5.71
N SER A 151 -7.81 22.41 -5.82
CA SER A 151 -8.76 21.45 -6.39
C SER A 151 -9.85 21.01 -5.40
N LEU A 152 -9.51 20.89 -4.12
CA LEU A 152 -10.40 20.30 -3.10
C LEU A 152 -11.03 21.37 -2.20
N GLY A 153 -10.54 22.59 -2.21
CA GLY A 153 -10.97 23.65 -1.28
C GLY A 153 -10.52 23.44 0.18
N ILE A 154 -9.62 22.49 0.43
CA ILE A 154 -9.07 22.17 1.77
C ILE A 154 -7.55 22.15 1.72
N ASN A 155 -6.89 22.47 2.83
CA ASN A 155 -5.43 22.38 2.91
C ASN A 155 -4.97 20.91 3.04
N PHE A 156 -3.67 20.69 2.76
CA PHE A 156 -3.10 19.35 2.74
C PHE A 156 -3.23 18.63 4.10
N ASN A 157 -3.04 19.33 5.21
CA ASN A 157 -3.17 18.71 6.54
C ASN A 157 -4.61 18.25 6.81
N SER A 158 -5.60 19.05 6.40
CA SER A 158 -7.02 18.66 6.47
C SER A 158 -7.31 17.44 5.60
N LEU A 159 -6.75 17.37 4.39
CA LEU A 159 -6.88 16.18 3.55
C LEU A 159 -6.35 14.93 4.26
N ILE A 160 -5.17 15.01 4.86
CA ILE A 160 -4.56 13.86 5.55
C ILE A 160 -5.34 13.44 6.79
N ASN A 161 -5.87 14.38 7.55
CA ASN A 161 -6.73 14.08 8.69
C ASN A 161 -8.02 13.38 8.23
N ASN A 162 -8.70 13.94 7.25
CA ASN A 162 -9.94 13.37 6.70
C ASN A 162 -9.71 11.98 6.08
N TRP A 163 -8.59 11.77 5.37
CA TRP A 163 -8.17 10.46 4.86
C TRP A 163 -7.96 9.45 6.01
N SER A 164 -7.28 9.87 7.06
CA SER A 164 -7.04 9.02 8.22
C SER A 164 -8.35 8.64 8.92
N ASP A 165 -9.24 9.61 9.12
CA ASP A 165 -10.53 9.40 9.76
C ASP A 165 -11.43 8.48 8.93
N PHE A 166 -11.41 8.61 7.58
CA PHE A 166 -12.15 7.77 6.66
C PHE A 166 -11.77 6.29 6.81
N TYR A 167 -10.49 5.95 6.78
CA TYR A 167 -10.06 4.55 6.91
C TYR A 167 -10.21 4.02 8.33
N ASN A 168 -9.98 4.81 9.36
CA ASN A 168 -10.23 4.42 10.74
C ASN A 168 -11.71 4.13 11.02
N ALA A 169 -12.62 4.92 10.47
CA ALA A 169 -14.06 4.68 10.59
C ALA A 169 -14.47 3.36 9.95
N ASN A 170 -13.99 3.09 8.73
CA ASN A 170 -14.27 1.84 8.02
C ASN A 170 -13.73 0.61 8.78
N ILE A 171 -12.51 0.69 9.31
CA ILE A 171 -11.91 -0.38 10.11
C ILE A 171 -12.75 -0.65 11.37
N ASN A 172 -13.17 0.40 12.08
CA ASN A 172 -13.98 0.27 13.29
C ASN A 172 -15.38 -0.29 13.00
N GLU A 173 -16.01 0.09 11.89
CA GLU A 173 -17.30 -0.50 11.47
C GLU A 173 -17.18 -2.00 11.21
N GLU A 174 -16.12 -2.44 10.52
CA GLU A 174 -15.88 -3.86 10.28
C GLU A 174 -15.62 -4.62 11.58
N PHE A 175 -14.81 -4.06 12.48
CA PHE A 175 -14.61 -4.64 13.82
C PHE A 175 -15.92 -4.80 14.57
N ASN A 176 -16.81 -3.81 14.53
CA ASN A 176 -18.10 -3.87 15.18
C ASN A 176 -19.06 -4.87 14.54
N ARG A 177 -18.98 -5.06 13.21
CA ARG A 177 -19.78 -6.06 12.49
C ARG A 177 -19.25 -7.48 12.68
N THR A 178 -17.93 -7.63 12.77
CA THR A 178 -17.23 -8.91 12.94
C THR A 178 -16.89 -9.21 14.40
N THR A 179 -17.58 -8.63 15.38
CA THR A 179 -17.47 -9.13 16.75
C THR A 179 -18.00 -10.58 16.82
N ILE A 180 -17.25 -11.46 16.17
CA ILE A 180 -17.13 -12.83 16.64
C ILE A 180 -16.59 -12.63 18.06
N LYS A 181 -17.46 -12.79 19.07
CA LYS A 181 -17.01 -12.97 20.45
C LYS A 181 -15.89 -13.99 20.36
N SER A 182 -14.64 -13.53 20.41
CA SER A 182 -13.49 -14.42 20.29
C SER A 182 -13.53 -15.34 21.50
N THR A 183 -13.99 -16.54 21.29
CA THR A 183 -13.85 -17.64 22.25
C THR A 183 -12.39 -18.00 22.48
N LEU A 184 -11.46 -17.27 21.86
CA LEU A 184 -10.01 -17.45 21.95
C LEU A 184 -9.37 -16.45 22.93
N GLU A 185 -9.98 -16.20 24.08
CA GLU A 185 -9.33 -15.48 25.20
C GLU A 185 -8.00 -16.12 25.64
N SER A 186 -7.68 -17.32 25.13
CA SER A 186 -6.44 -18.05 25.49
C SER A 186 -5.28 -17.85 24.51
N THR A 187 -5.43 -17.08 23.42
CA THR A 187 -4.37 -16.95 22.39
C THR A 187 -3.30 -15.92 22.75
N GLU A 188 -3.49 -15.05 23.70
CA GLU A 188 -2.43 -14.15 24.21
C GLU A 188 -1.15 -14.87 24.63
N LYS A 189 -1.24 -16.19 24.86
CA LYS A 189 -0.12 -17.03 25.24
C LYS A 189 0.74 -17.50 24.05
N TYR A 190 0.26 -17.34 22.82
CA TYR A 190 0.90 -17.87 21.61
C TYR A 190 1.26 -16.75 20.66
N ASP A 191 2.55 -16.47 20.53
CA ASP A 191 3.07 -15.52 19.55
C ASP A 191 3.16 -16.18 18.16
N ASN A 192 2.91 -15.43 17.10
CA ASN A 192 3.10 -15.83 15.70
C ASN A 192 2.41 -17.16 15.32
N ILE A 193 1.10 -17.14 15.21
CA ILE A 193 0.32 -18.25 14.62
C ILE A 193 0.52 -18.21 13.11
N ILE A 194 1.01 -19.33 12.52
CA ILE A 194 1.37 -19.40 11.09
C ILE A 194 0.31 -20.14 10.30
N ASP A 195 -0.30 -21.16 10.89
CA ASP A 195 -1.26 -22.02 10.23
C ASP A 195 -2.37 -22.37 11.21
N LEU A 196 -3.62 -22.42 10.72
CA LEU A 196 -4.79 -22.72 11.54
C LEU A 196 -5.77 -23.58 10.74
N LYS A 197 -6.20 -24.69 11.33
CA LYS A 197 -7.25 -25.54 10.79
C LYS A 197 -8.29 -25.82 11.85
N VAL A 198 -9.55 -25.80 11.44
CA VAL A 198 -10.69 -26.14 12.30
C VAL A 198 -11.28 -27.45 11.79
N ASP A 199 -11.64 -28.33 12.68
CA ASP A 199 -12.31 -29.57 12.29
C ASP A 199 -13.74 -29.29 11.75
N PRO A 200 -14.31 -30.17 10.93
CA PRO A 200 -15.64 -29.98 10.35
C PRO A 200 -16.74 -29.81 11.38
N GLU A 201 -16.61 -30.43 12.53
CA GLU A 201 -17.59 -30.38 13.64
C GLU A 201 -17.38 -29.15 14.53
N ASN A 202 -16.32 -28.37 14.24
CA ASN A 202 -15.98 -27.14 14.94
C ASN A 202 -15.69 -27.32 16.45
N GLU A 203 -15.29 -28.50 16.85
CA GLU A 203 -14.92 -28.81 18.25
C GLU A 203 -13.44 -28.56 18.53
N TYR A 204 -12.58 -28.79 17.53
CA TYR A 204 -11.14 -28.67 17.66
C TYR A 204 -10.54 -27.64 16.72
N ILE A 205 -9.54 -26.93 17.21
CA ILE A 205 -8.70 -26.04 16.40
C ILE A 205 -7.27 -26.54 16.49
N LEU A 206 -6.68 -26.83 15.33
CA LEU A 206 -5.27 -27.17 15.19
C LEU A 206 -4.53 -25.96 14.66
N PHE A 207 -3.49 -25.51 15.35
CA PHE A 207 -2.68 -24.40 14.88
C PHE A 207 -1.20 -24.57 15.20
N SER A 208 -0.35 -23.97 14.38
CA SER A 208 1.09 -23.90 14.63
C SER A 208 1.51 -22.51 15.09
N SER A 209 2.36 -22.47 16.11
CA SER A 209 2.91 -21.22 16.68
C SER A 209 4.42 -21.29 16.72
N ILE A 210 5.10 -20.20 16.31
CA ILE A 210 6.55 -20.04 16.47
C ILE A 210 6.82 -19.08 17.62
N LYS A 211 7.64 -19.53 18.55
CA LYS A 211 8.17 -18.67 19.62
C LYS A 211 9.67 -18.83 19.74
N LYS A 212 10.41 -17.78 19.48
CA LYS A 212 11.88 -17.83 19.35
C LYS A 212 12.27 -18.83 18.26
N ASN A 213 13.00 -19.89 18.56
CA ASN A 213 13.48 -20.90 17.61
C ASN A 213 12.71 -22.23 17.74
N TYR A 214 11.48 -22.21 18.22
CA TYR A 214 10.66 -23.41 18.39
C TYR A 214 9.32 -23.26 17.69
N LYS A 215 9.01 -24.24 16.83
CA LYS A 215 7.69 -24.42 16.24
C LYS A 215 6.91 -25.44 17.08
N LYS A 216 5.68 -25.10 17.46
CA LYS A 216 4.78 -25.97 18.21
C LYS A 216 3.52 -26.20 17.40
N LEU A 217 3.08 -27.45 17.34
CA LEU A 217 1.77 -27.82 16.83
C LEU A 217 0.83 -28.02 18.02
N ILE A 218 -0.26 -27.28 18.02
CA ILE A 218 -1.15 -27.14 19.19
C ILE A 218 -2.57 -27.50 18.79
N LEU A 219 -3.20 -28.38 19.56
CA LEU A 219 -4.61 -28.72 19.46
C LEU A 219 -5.36 -28.04 20.60
N PHE A 220 -6.37 -27.25 20.24
CA PHE A 220 -7.28 -26.59 21.18
C PHE A 220 -8.67 -27.23 21.07
N ASN A 221 -9.23 -27.66 22.18
CA ASN A 221 -10.61 -28.13 22.26
C ASN A 221 -11.50 -26.97 22.72
N LYS A 222 -12.46 -26.55 21.89
CA LYS A 222 -13.33 -25.40 22.14
C LYS A 222 -14.29 -25.61 23.31
N ASN A 223 -14.78 -26.84 23.46
CA ASN A 223 -15.78 -27.18 24.49
C ASN A 223 -15.15 -27.24 25.89
N SER A 224 -14.02 -27.92 26.01
CA SER A 224 -13.33 -28.05 27.31
C SER A 224 -12.34 -26.94 27.60
N LYS A 225 -12.07 -26.03 26.63
CA LYS A 225 -11.04 -24.99 26.66
C LYS A 225 -9.62 -25.51 26.95
N LYS A 226 -9.38 -26.82 26.70
CA LYS A 226 -8.09 -27.47 26.95
C LYS A 226 -7.17 -27.34 25.75
N VAL A 227 -5.90 -27.10 26.05
CA VAL A 227 -4.82 -27.00 25.07
C VAL A 227 -3.89 -28.18 25.21
N LYS A 228 -3.57 -28.87 24.11
CA LYS A 228 -2.59 -29.96 24.05
C LYS A 228 -1.53 -29.62 22.99
N VAL A 229 -0.27 -29.65 23.40
CA VAL A 229 0.85 -29.57 22.44
C VAL A 229 1.04 -30.97 21.86
N ILE A 230 0.87 -31.08 20.53
CA ILE A 230 0.99 -32.34 19.80
C ILE A 230 2.46 -32.58 19.43
N ASP A 231 3.13 -31.54 18.93
CA ASP A 231 4.52 -31.64 18.51
C ASP A 231 5.28 -30.33 18.83
N LYS A 232 6.60 -30.49 19.02
CA LYS A 232 7.52 -29.38 19.26
C LYS A 232 8.83 -29.68 18.55
N SER A 233 9.09 -28.92 17.49
CA SER A 233 10.35 -28.97 16.73
C SER A 233 11.16 -27.71 16.96
N LYS A 234 12.49 -27.83 16.80
CA LYS A 234 13.40 -26.69 16.75
C LYS A 234 13.54 -26.31 15.27
N ASP A 235 13.39 -25.03 14.98
CA ASP A 235 13.62 -24.47 13.62
C ASP A 235 15.09 -24.47 13.29
#